data_60cae5254405facb45e157dbaaae16ba
#
_entry.id   60cae5254405facb45e157dbaaae16ba
#
_cell.length_a   1.000
_cell.length_b   1.000
_cell.length_c   1.000
_cell.angle_alpha   90.00
_cell.angle_beta   90.00
_cell.angle_gamma   90.00
#
_symmetry.space_group_name_H-M   'P 1'
#
loop_
_entity.id
_entity.type
_entity.pdbx_description
1 polymer ?
#
loop_
_entity_poly.entity_id
_entity_poly.type
_entity_poly.pdbx_seq_one_letter_code
_entity_poly.pdbx_strand_id
1 'polypeptide(L)'
;LDLQHQQPNAYPGGYEPTSPPVITNNVIVIAGAVTDNYSTREPSGVIRGFDVNTGKLVWAFDPGAKDPNAIPADGQHYTPNSPNSWAPAAYDAKLDLVYLPMGVTTPDIWGGDRTPEQERYASGILALHASTGKEAWFYQTVHHDLWDMDIPAQPSLANITDKDGKTIPVIYVPTKVGNIFVLNRETGELVVPATERPVPQGPAKGDHLSPTQPFSDLTFRPEAKLTGKQMWGGTMFDQMVCRIMFHRLRYEGTFTPPSEQGTLVFPGNLGMFEWGGISVNGNDQFAIANPMQLPFVSKLIPRGPNNPEEPGEGAAGGSGSEAGLQHMYGVPYGVELSAFLSPLGLPCMEPSWGFVSAIDLKTNKIVWKKRIGTIRDSGGPIPLPPMTVGTPMLGAPITTAGNVFFIGATLDNYIRAYSVRDGKLLWQARLPAGGQATPMTYEVDGKQYLVIV
;
A
#
# COMPACT_ATOMS: atom_id res chain seq x y z
N LEU A 1 -18.27 19.13 6.72
CA LEU A 1 -17.03 19.08 7.50
C LEU A 1 -15.96 19.89 6.77
N ASP A 2 -15.26 20.77 7.49
CA ASP A 2 -14.16 21.55 6.90
C ASP A 2 -12.83 20.85 7.13
N LEU A 3 -12.38 20.10 6.12
CA LEU A 3 -11.13 19.34 6.17
C LEU A 3 -9.89 20.20 5.85
N GLN A 4 -10.09 21.46 5.42
CA GLN A 4 -8.99 22.40 5.21
C GLN A 4 -8.71 23.27 6.45
N HIS A 5 -9.59 23.19 7.46
CA HIS A 5 -9.42 23.96 8.69
C HIS A 5 -8.10 23.61 9.38
N GLN A 6 -7.29 24.63 9.68
CA GLN A 6 -5.96 24.53 10.31
C GLN A 6 -4.95 23.64 9.55
N GLN A 7 -5.18 23.33 8.27
CA GLN A 7 -4.15 22.72 7.43
C GLN A 7 -3.06 23.73 7.08
N PRO A 8 -1.78 23.39 7.27
CA PRO A 8 -0.70 24.22 6.77
C PRO A 8 -0.66 24.15 5.24
N ASN A 9 -0.28 25.25 4.60
CA ASN A 9 -0.02 25.29 3.15
C ASN A 9 -1.10 24.61 2.29
N ALA A 10 -2.37 24.74 2.68
CA ALA A 10 -3.48 24.13 1.96
C ALA A 10 -3.57 24.66 0.53
N TYR A 11 -3.59 23.75 -0.44
CA TYR A 11 -3.82 24.03 -1.84
C TYR A 11 -4.70 22.91 -2.44
N PRO A 12 -5.43 23.14 -3.54
CA PRO A 12 -6.25 22.11 -4.17
C PRO A 12 -5.41 20.88 -4.52
N GLY A 13 -5.85 19.70 -4.05
CA GLY A 13 -5.16 18.42 -4.27
C GLY A 13 -3.98 18.15 -3.32
N GLY A 14 -3.62 19.06 -2.41
CA GLY A 14 -2.53 18.80 -1.45
C GLY A 14 -2.92 17.89 -0.29
N TYR A 15 -4.21 17.86 0.07
CA TYR A 15 -4.79 16.91 1.02
C TYR A 15 -6.13 16.41 0.48
N GLU A 16 -6.26 15.11 0.33
CA GLU A 16 -7.44 14.46 -0.24
C GLU A 16 -7.91 13.27 0.59
N PRO A 17 -9.20 13.20 0.96
CA PRO A 17 -9.78 11.99 1.57
C PRO A 17 -9.97 10.92 0.49
N THR A 18 -8.94 10.13 0.22
CA THR A 18 -8.90 9.09 -0.81
C THR A 18 -9.67 7.83 -0.40
N SER A 19 -10.01 7.69 0.88
CA SER A 19 -10.73 6.55 1.43
C SER A 19 -12.05 6.94 2.06
N PRO A 20 -13.05 6.02 2.11
CA PRO A 20 -14.30 6.30 2.78
C PRO A 20 -14.09 6.59 4.27
N PRO A 21 -14.85 7.53 4.86
CA PRO A 21 -14.80 7.76 6.29
C PRO A 21 -15.28 6.54 7.06
N VAL A 22 -14.70 6.30 8.23
CA VAL A 22 -15.14 5.23 9.12
C VAL A 22 -16.21 5.77 10.06
N ILE A 23 -17.39 5.17 9.97
CA ILE A 23 -18.51 5.50 10.87
C ILE A 23 -18.44 4.59 12.09
N THR A 24 -18.27 5.17 13.26
CA THR A 24 -18.29 4.49 14.55
C THR A 24 -19.62 4.74 15.26
N ASN A 25 -19.75 4.36 16.54
CA ASN A 25 -20.98 4.58 17.29
C ASN A 25 -21.41 6.05 17.35
N ASN A 26 -20.47 6.98 17.56
CA ASN A 26 -20.77 8.42 17.72
C ASN A 26 -19.83 9.35 16.93
N VAL A 27 -18.80 8.81 16.27
CA VAL A 27 -17.76 9.60 15.63
C VAL A 27 -17.58 9.16 14.18
N ILE A 28 -17.44 10.13 13.29
CA ILE A 28 -16.98 9.93 11.91
C ILE A 28 -15.47 10.16 11.93
N VAL A 29 -14.68 9.12 11.68
CA VAL A 29 -13.22 9.23 11.57
C VAL A 29 -12.84 9.47 10.12
N ILE A 30 -12.08 10.53 9.87
CA ILE A 30 -11.62 10.93 8.55
C ILE A 30 -10.10 11.07 8.58
N ALA A 31 -9.47 10.41 7.62
CA ALA A 31 -8.07 10.55 7.26
C ALA A 31 -7.97 10.83 5.76
N GLY A 32 -6.78 11.04 5.23
CA GLY A 32 -6.59 11.29 3.80
C GLY A 32 -5.14 11.21 3.40
N ALA A 33 -4.92 11.27 2.08
CA ALA A 33 -3.60 11.38 1.47
C ALA A 33 -3.05 12.81 1.59
N VAL A 34 -1.75 12.90 1.67
CA VAL A 34 -0.96 14.12 1.44
C VAL A 34 -0.15 13.89 0.18
N THR A 35 0.04 14.91 -0.64
CA THR A 35 0.77 14.76 -1.92
C THR A 35 2.19 14.24 -1.69
N ASP A 36 2.52 13.13 -2.35
CA ASP A 36 3.82 12.49 -2.26
C ASP A 36 4.89 13.24 -3.06
N ASN A 37 6.11 13.25 -2.56
CA ASN A 37 7.32 13.68 -3.27
C ASN A 37 7.27 15.05 -3.97
N TYR A 38 6.34 15.94 -3.58
CA TYR A 38 6.29 17.28 -4.17
C TYR A 38 7.17 18.25 -3.39
N SER A 39 6.93 18.43 -2.09
CA SER A 39 7.72 19.37 -1.28
C SER A 39 7.75 19.06 0.22
N THR A 40 8.61 19.75 0.96
CA THR A 40 8.63 19.77 2.43
C THR A 40 7.62 20.76 3.02
N ARG A 41 6.69 21.27 2.23
CA ARG A 41 5.67 22.27 2.62
C ARG A 41 4.26 21.76 2.35
N GLU A 42 4.08 20.43 2.44
CA GLU A 42 2.79 19.80 2.22
C GLU A 42 1.84 19.97 3.41
N PRO A 43 0.53 19.78 3.23
CA PRO A 43 -0.41 19.72 4.34
C PRO A 43 -0.06 18.66 5.39
N SER A 44 -0.79 18.67 6.49
CA SER A 44 -0.67 17.66 7.55
C SER A 44 -1.45 16.39 7.21
N GLY A 45 -0.91 15.23 7.57
CA GLY A 45 -1.61 13.95 7.57
C GLY A 45 -2.56 13.75 8.75
N VAL A 46 -3.00 14.82 9.40
CA VAL A 46 -3.86 14.78 10.59
C VAL A 46 -5.12 13.94 10.39
N ILE A 47 -5.40 13.06 11.34
CA ILE A 47 -6.60 12.23 11.42
C ILE A 47 -7.58 12.91 12.37
N ARG A 48 -8.85 13.00 11.99
CA ARG A 48 -9.85 13.74 12.76
C ARG A 48 -11.12 12.94 12.98
N GLY A 49 -11.66 13.06 14.20
CA GLY A 49 -12.94 12.50 14.58
C GLY A 49 -13.99 13.60 14.75
N PHE A 50 -15.13 13.46 14.08
CA PHE A 50 -16.24 14.41 14.11
C PHE A 50 -17.47 13.73 14.69
N ASP A 51 -18.24 14.45 15.51
CA ASP A 51 -19.51 13.97 16.02
C ASP A 51 -20.50 13.70 14.88
N VAL A 52 -21.06 12.50 14.85
CA VAL A 52 -21.92 12.02 13.76
C VAL A 52 -23.21 12.83 13.58
N ASN A 53 -23.73 13.47 14.64
CA ASN A 53 -24.99 14.21 14.62
C ASN A 53 -24.77 15.69 14.30
N THR A 54 -23.68 16.28 14.80
CA THR A 54 -23.46 17.74 14.74
C THR A 54 -22.38 18.14 13.74
N GLY A 55 -21.54 17.20 13.31
CA GLY A 55 -20.37 17.46 12.46
C GLY A 55 -19.25 18.25 13.17
N LYS A 56 -19.33 18.47 14.48
CA LYS A 56 -18.28 19.16 15.23
C LYS A 56 -17.08 18.27 15.44
N LEU A 57 -15.89 18.87 15.39
CA LEU A 57 -14.63 18.18 15.74
C LEU A 57 -14.69 17.72 17.20
N VAL A 58 -14.47 16.45 17.45
CA VAL A 58 -14.39 15.83 18.78
C VAL A 58 -12.94 15.68 19.22
N TRP A 59 -12.10 15.19 18.30
CA TRP A 59 -10.67 14.99 18.53
C TRP A 59 -9.89 15.10 17.22
N ALA A 60 -8.60 15.37 17.36
CA ALA A 60 -7.61 15.25 16.29
C ALA A 60 -6.46 14.37 16.78
N PHE A 61 -5.78 13.73 15.80
CA PHE A 61 -4.53 13.03 16.00
C PHE A 61 -3.56 13.50 14.91
N ASP A 62 -2.58 14.32 15.28
CA ASP A 62 -1.53 14.84 14.40
C ASP A 62 -0.27 13.97 14.54
N PRO A 63 0.01 13.07 13.59
CA PRO A 63 1.10 12.10 13.72
C PRO A 63 2.51 12.72 13.79
N GLY A 64 2.67 13.98 13.35
CA GLY A 64 3.94 14.69 13.39
C GLY A 64 4.14 15.57 14.61
N ALA A 65 3.15 15.69 15.48
CA ALA A 65 3.21 16.54 16.66
C ALA A 65 3.85 15.83 17.87
N LYS A 66 4.47 16.58 18.78
CA LYS A 66 4.97 16.05 20.07
C LYS A 66 3.84 15.50 20.93
N ASP A 67 2.71 16.22 20.98
CA ASP A 67 1.44 15.75 21.53
C ASP A 67 0.45 15.57 20.36
N PRO A 68 0.26 14.34 19.88
CA PRO A 68 -0.60 14.09 18.73
C PRO A 68 -2.07 14.47 18.95
N ASN A 69 -2.53 14.53 20.19
CA ASN A 69 -3.93 14.89 20.49
C ASN A 69 -4.14 16.39 20.74
N ALA A 70 -3.10 17.22 20.65
CA ALA A 70 -3.24 18.65 20.74
C ALA A 70 -3.96 19.21 19.50
N ILE A 71 -5.04 19.96 19.74
CA ILE A 71 -5.72 20.73 18.68
C ILE A 71 -5.04 22.10 18.61
N PRO A 72 -4.56 22.54 17.44
CA PRO A 72 -3.94 23.84 17.30
C PRO A 72 -4.88 24.98 17.72
N ALA A 73 -4.36 26.04 18.34
CA ALA A 73 -5.13 27.22 18.64
C ALA A 73 -5.52 27.98 17.36
N ASP A 74 -6.46 28.90 17.45
CA ASP A 74 -6.88 29.74 16.33
C ASP A 74 -5.67 30.45 15.70
N GLY A 75 -5.55 30.36 14.38
CA GLY A 75 -4.44 30.89 13.60
C GLY A 75 -3.16 30.04 13.61
N GLN A 76 -3.17 28.90 14.31
CA GLN A 76 -2.11 27.90 14.22
C GLN A 76 -2.53 26.72 13.32
N HIS A 77 -1.57 25.91 12.92
CA HIS A 77 -1.78 24.79 12.01
C HIS A 77 -1.27 23.48 12.60
N TYR A 78 -1.83 22.35 12.08
CA TYR A 78 -1.27 21.01 12.29
C TYR A 78 0.15 20.91 11.69
N THR A 79 0.88 19.88 12.04
CA THR A 79 2.26 19.65 11.60
C THR A 79 2.33 19.38 10.11
N PRO A 80 3.04 20.17 9.30
CA PRO A 80 3.20 19.90 7.88
C PRO A 80 3.99 18.62 7.64
N ASN A 81 3.78 18.00 6.48
CA ASN A 81 4.53 16.80 6.06
C ASN A 81 4.48 15.63 7.04
N SER A 82 3.48 15.57 7.89
CA SER A 82 3.34 14.46 8.83
C SER A 82 2.82 13.20 8.13
N PRO A 83 3.08 11.99 8.68
CA PRO A 83 2.53 10.75 8.15
C PRO A 83 1.02 10.86 7.97
N ASN A 84 0.51 10.28 6.89
CA ASN A 84 -0.92 10.33 6.56
C ASN A 84 -1.56 8.93 6.67
N SER A 85 -2.88 8.84 6.49
CA SER A 85 -3.58 7.56 6.38
C SER A 85 -4.53 7.63 5.19
N TRP A 86 -3.99 7.31 4.01
CA TRP A 86 -4.70 7.40 2.74
C TRP A 86 -5.54 6.16 2.42
N ALA A 87 -5.09 4.98 2.89
CA ALA A 87 -5.79 3.73 2.67
C ALA A 87 -7.01 3.56 3.61
N PRO A 88 -8.00 2.71 3.26
CA PRO A 88 -9.19 2.53 4.08
C PRO A 88 -8.87 1.98 5.48
N ALA A 89 -9.48 2.56 6.51
CA ALA A 89 -9.35 2.10 7.89
C ALA A 89 -10.39 1.03 8.24
N ALA A 90 -10.15 0.27 9.30
CA ALA A 90 -11.10 -0.70 9.86
C ALA A 90 -11.53 -0.31 11.28
N TYR A 91 -12.69 -0.76 11.73
CA TYR A 91 -13.23 -0.46 13.06
C TYR A 91 -13.77 -1.70 13.77
N ASP A 92 -13.40 -1.87 15.03
CA ASP A 92 -13.98 -2.85 15.94
C ASP A 92 -14.85 -2.14 16.97
N ALA A 93 -16.17 -2.22 16.81
CA ALA A 93 -17.13 -1.56 17.68
C ALA A 93 -17.12 -2.10 19.12
N LYS A 94 -16.69 -3.34 19.34
CA LYS A 94 -16.64 -3.97 20.65
C LYS A 94 -15.45 -3.48 21.48
N LEU A 95 -14.33 -3.21 20.80
CA LEU A 95 -13.13 -2.68 21.43
C LEU A 95 -13.04 -1.16 21.39
N ASP A 96 -13.93 -0.49 20.66
CA ASP A 96 -13.88 0.95 20.34
C ASP A 96 -12.54 1.34 19.69
N LEU A 97 -11.99 0.48 18.83
CA LEU A 97 -10.72 0.72 18.16
C LEU A 97 -10.90 0.92 16.65
N VAL A 98 -10.35 2.03 16.15
CA VAL A 98 -10.15 2.24 14.71
C VAL A 98 -8.69 1.96 14.36
N TYR A 99 -8.47 1.19 13.29
CA TYR A 99 -7.16 0.77 12.81
C TYR A 99 -6.84 1.49 11.51
N LEU A 100 -5.80 2.31 11.56
CA LEU A 100 -5.42 3.25 10.51
C LEU A 100 -4.12 2.77 9.85
N PRO A 101 -4.14 2.41 8.57
CA PRO A 101 -2.93 2.17 7.80
C PRO A 101 -2.18 3.49 7.63
N MET A 102 -0.95 3.58 8.13
CA MET A 102 -0.16 4.81 8.05
C MET A 102 0.76 4.81 6.85
N GLY A 103 0.74 5.91 6.12
CA GLY A 103 1.62 6.23 5.01
C GLY A 103 2.99 6.73 5.44
N VAL A 104 3.80 7.06 4.47
CA VAL A 104 5.14 7.63 4.67
C VAL A 104 5.02 9.14 5.00
N THR A 105 6.04 9.68 5.62
CA THR A 105 6.26 11.15 5.70
C THR A 105 6.79 11.65 4.37
N THR A 106 6.09 12.61 3.76
CA THR A 106 6.53 13.19 2.48
C THR A 106 7.67 14.20 2.68
N PRO A 107 8.66 14.29 1.80
CA PRO A 107 8.92 13.43 0.63
C PRO A 107 9.30 11.99 1.01
N ASP A 108 8.81 11.00 0.22
CA ASP A 108 8.87 9.60 0.59
C ASP A 108 10.24 8.96 0.34
N ILE A 109 10.98 9.45 -0.67
CA ILE A 109 12.16 8.77 -1.21
C ILE A 109 13.48 9.32 -0.66
N TRP A 110 13.43 10.36 0.14
CA TRP A 110 14.57 10.90 0.89
C TRP A 110 14.09 11.46 2.22
N GLY A 111 14.72 11.06 3.32
CA GLY A 111 14.24 11.31 4.68
C GLY A 111 15.24 11.95 5.63
N GLY A 112 16.38 12.47 5.13
CA GLY A 112 17.48 12.94 5.99
C GLY A 112 17.13 14.07 6.96
N ASP A 113 16.09 14.85 6.66
CA ASP A 113 15.63 15.97 7.50
C ASP A 113 14.35 15.67 8.29
N ARG A 114 13.82 14.44 8.23
CA ARG A 114 12.63 14.07 9.00
C ARG A 114 12.88 14.10 10.50
N THR A 115 11.94 14.68 11.24
CA THR A 115 12.02 14.73 12.70
C THR A 115 11.65 13.37 13.33
N PRO A 116 12.08 13.08 14.58
CA PRO A 116 11.66 11.89 15.29
C PRO A 116 10.14 11.73 15.41
N GLU A 117 9.40 12.84 15.52
CA GLU A 117 7.94 12.84 15.56
C GLU A 117 7.33 12.41 14.23
N GLN A 118 7.87 12.89 13.11
CA GLN A 118 7.45 12.50 11.77
C GLN A 118 7.76 11.02 11.45
N GLU A 119 8.82 10.47 12.02
CA GLU A 119 9.17 9.05 11.87
C GLU A 119 8.35 8.11 12.76
N ARG A 120 7.83 8.62 13.88
CA ARG A 120 7.19 7.80 14.92
C ARG A 120 6.02 6.98 14.42
N TYR A 121 5.16 7.56 13.57
CA TYR A 121 3.94 6.92 13.09
C TYR A 121 3.95 6.64 11.58
N ALA A 122 5.10 6.77 10.93
CA ALA A 122 5.23 6.46 9.51
C ALA A 122 5.24 4.95 9.25
N SER A 123 4.67 4.54 8.10
CA SER A 123 4.73 3.17 7.55
C SER A 123 4.42 2.08 8.57
N GLY A 124 3.22 2.16 9.17
CA GLY A 124 2.79 1.23 10.21
C GLY A 124 1.28 1.16 10.38
N ILE A 125 0.81 0.34 11.30
CA ILE A 125 -0.60 0.25 11.67
C ILE A 125 -0.81 0.94 13.02
N LEU A 126 -1.68 1.93 13.05
CA LEU A 126 -2.05 2.71 14.23
C LEU A 126 -3.45 2.33 14.70
N ALA A 127 -3.59 2.00 15.98
CA ALA A 127 -4.90 1.80 16.61
C ALA A 127 -5.20 2.97 17.54
N LEU A 128 -6.34 3.63 17.32
CA LEU A 128 -6.84 4.69 18.17
C LEU A 128 -8.17 4.28 18.79
N HIS A 129 -8.43 4.73 20.04
CA HIS A 129 -9.78 4.72 20.59
C HIS A 129 -10.67 5.66 19.76
N ALA A 130 -11.66 5.09 19.07
CA ALA A 130 -12.50 5.84 18.13
C ALA A 130 -13.29 6.98 18.80
N SER A 131 -13.69 6.80 20.06
CA SER A 131 -14.41 7.81 20.85
C SER A 131 -13.53 8.99 21.30
N THR A 132 -12.20 8.83 21.43
CA THR A 132 -11.32 9.83 22.04
C THR A 132 -10.13 10.25 21.20
N GLY A 133 -9.82 9.52 20.13
CA GLY A 133 -8.62 9.73 19.31
C GLY A 133 -7.30 9.39 20.00
N LYS A 134 -7.32 8.79 21.19
CA LYS A 134 -6.10 8.42 21.92
C LYS A 134 -5.51 7.13 21.37
N GLU A 135 -4.18 7.10 21.29
CA GLU A 135 -3.43 5.89 20.89
C GLU A 135 -3.71 4.73 21.85
N ALA A 136 -4.06 3.58 21.27
CA ALA A 136 -4.09 2.30 21.98
C ALA A 136 -2.78 1.57 21.79
N TRP A 137 -2.31 1.47 20.54
CA TRP A 137 -1.03 0.88 20.18
C TRP A 137 -0.62 1.28 18.74
N PHE A 138 0.66 1.13 18.43
CA PHE A 138 1.23 1.30 17.09
C PHE A 138 2.25 0.20 16.81
N TYR A 139 2.25 -0.31 15.57
CA TYR A 139 3.26 -1.25 15.08
C TYR A 139 3.82 -0.77 13.75
N GLN A 140 5.11 -0.47 13.71
CA GLN A 140 5.80 -0.01 12.51
C GLN A 140 6.21 -1.19 11.62
N THR A 141 5.85 -1.15 10.35
CA THR A 141 6.11 -2.22 9.37
C THR A 141 7.34 -1.96 8.51
N VAL A 142 7.78 -0.71 8.40
CA VAL A 142 9.03 -0.29 7.74
C VAL A 142 9.65 0.83 8.55
N HIS A 143 10.92 0.66 8.95
CA HIS A 143 11.69 1.68 9.66
C HIS A 143 12.33 2.63 8.68
N HIS A 144 12.21 3.94 8.90
CA HIS A 144 12.77 4.99 8.04
C HIS A 144 12.55 4.68 6.55
N ASP A 145 11.29 4.69 6.16
CA ASP A 145 10.87 4.29 4.82
C ASP A 145 11.34 5.29 3.75
N LEU A 146 12.13 4.80 2.79
CA LEU A 146 12.66 5.53 1.64
C LEU A 146 12.23 4.89 0.31
N TRP A 147 11.25 4.00 0.34
CA TRP A 147 10.83 3.21 -0.82
C TRP A 147 9.34 3.33 -1.11
N ASP A 148 8.61 4.13 -0.32
CA ASP A 148 7.16 4.16 -0.35
C ASP A 148 6.56 2.75 -0.12
N MET A 149 7.03 2.09 0.96
CA MET A 149 6.61 0.73 1.34
C MET A 149 5.62 0.73 2.52
N ASP A 150 4.76 1.70 2.55
CA ASP A 150 3.70 1.88 3.52
C ASP A 150 2.59 0.81 3.46
N ILE A 151 1.53 1.01 4.23
CA ILE A 151 0.38 0.10 4.24
C ILE A 151 -0.69 0.62 3.30
N PRO A 152 -0.90 -0.01 2.12
CA PRO A 152 -1.77 0.54 1.08
C PRO A 152 -3.23 0.10 1.20
N ALA A 153 -3.56 -0.78 2.15
CA ALA A 153 -4.82 -1.51 2.15
C ALA A 153 -5.55 -1.47 3.48
N GLN A 154 -6.88 -1.65 3.43
CA GLN A 154 -7.68 -1.86 4.61
C GLN A 154 -7.20 -3.10 5.38
N PRO A 155 -6.86 -2.98 6.68
CA PRO A 155 -6.54 -4.13 7.50
C PRO A 155 -7.80 -4.98 7.72
N SER A 156 -7.63 -6.31 7.68
CA SER A 156 -8.75 -7.25 7.80
C SER A 156 -8.86 -7.81 9.21
N LEU A 157 -10.02 -7.62 9.83
CA LEU A 157 -10.30 -8.10 11.19
C LEU A 157 -10.84 -9.52 11.15
N ALA A 158 -10.30 -10.41 11.98
CA ALA A 158 -10.78 -11.78 12.11
C ALA A 158 -10.69 -12.27 13.56
N ASN A 159 -11.43 -13.33 13.86
CA ASN A 159 -11.19 -14.16 15.03
C ASN A 159 -10.65 -15.50 14.52
N ILE A 160 -9.48 -15.87 14.99
CA ILE A 160 -8.88 -17.16 14.66
C ILE A 160 -8.94 -18.09 15.86
N THR A 161 -8.92 -19.39 15.62
CA THR A 161 -8.80 -20.39 16.68
C THR A 161 -7.39 -20.94 16.65
N ASP A 162 -6.65 -20.75 17.72
CA ASP A 162 -5.31 -21.29 17.85
C ASP A 162 -5.29 -22.83 18.03
N LYS A 163 -4.08 -23.40 18.09
CA LYS A 163 -3.86 -24.83 18.27
C LYS A 163 -4.45 -25.39 19.58
N ASP A 164 -4.65 -24.55 20.57
CA ASP A 164 -5.18 -24.92 21.90
C ASP A 164 -6.70 -24.68 21.98
N GLY A 165 -7.34 -24.31 20.87
CA GLY A 165 -8.79 -24.06 20.77
C GLY A 165 -9.22 -22.69 21.30
N LYS A 166 -8.28 -21.80 21.65
CA LYS A 166 -8.57 -20.44 22.13
C LYS A 166 -8.85 -19.52 20.95
N THR A 167 -9.91 -18.72 21.05
CA THR A 167 -10.18 -17.66 20.08
C THR A 167 -9.31 -16.43 20.34
N ILE A 168 -8.58 -16.00 19.31
CA ILE A 168 -7.73 -14.82 19.33
C ILE A 168 -8.29 -13.78 18.38
N PRO A 169 -8.57 -12.54 18.83
CA PRO A 169 -8.94 -11.43 17.97
C PRO A 169 -7.69 -10.95 17.22
N VAL A 170 -7.68 -11.06 15.89
CA VAL A 170 -6.53 -10.70 15.08
C VAL A 170 -6.85 -9.63 14.03
N ILE A 171 -5.82 -8.94 13.62
CA ILE A 171 -5.80 -8.03 12.47
C ILE A 171 -4.72 -8.49 11.49
N TYR A 172 -5.10 -8.64 10.21
CA TYR A 172 -4.19 -8.95 9.11
C TYR A 172 -3.86 -7.65 8.38
N VAL A 173 -2.57 -7.34 8.30
CA VAL A 173 -2.04 -6.10 7.72
C VAL A 173 -1.16 -6.43 6.51
N PRO A 174 -1.73 -6.46 5.29
CA PRO A 174 -0.94 -6.64 4.07
C PRO A 174 -0.16 -5.35 3.75
N THR A 175 1.11 -5.51 3.33
CA THR A 175 2.01 -4.38 3.07
C THR A 175 2.59 -4.39 1.66
N LYS A 176 3.03 -3.23 1.16
CA LYS A 176 3.70 -3.11 -0.15
C LYS A 176 4.92 -4.03 -0.28
N VAL A 177 5.64 -4.29 0.80
CA VAL A 177 6.77 -5.25 0.84
C VAL A 177 6.36 -6.69 0.52
N GLY A 178 5.07 -7.03 0.71
CA GLY A 178 4.54 -8.38 0.54
C GLY A 178 4.51 -9.20 1.84
N ASN A 179 4.89 -8.63 2.96
CA ASN A 179 4.62 -9.17 4.28
C ASN A 179 3.15 -9.00 4.62
N ILE A 180 2.58 -9.96 5.34
CA ILE A 180 1.32 -9.79 6.05
C ILE A 180 1.66 -9.88 7.54
N PHE A 181 1.56 -8.75 8.26
CA PHE A 181 1.69 -8.77 9.71
C PHE A 181 0.36 -9.19 10.32
N VAL A 182 0.41 -10.14 11.26
CA VAL A 182 -0.76 -10.62 11.99
C VAL A 182 -0.58 -10.29 13.45
N LEU A 183 -1.39 -9.38 13.95
CA LEU A 183 -1.30 -8.91 15.32
C LEU A 183 -2.59 -9.21 16.09
N ASN A 184 -2.49 -9.34 17.39
CA ASN A 184 -3.65 -9.24 18.26
C ASN A 184 -4.21 -7.81 18.14
N ARG A 185 -5.45 -7.68 17.65
CA ARG A 185 -6.02 -6.35 17.38
C ARG A 185 -6.37 -5.54 18.64
N GLU A 186 -6.39 -6.18 19.80
CA GLU A 186 -6.61 -5.52 21.09
C GLU A 186 -5.31 -4.91 21.64
N THR A 187 -4.18 -5.64 21.49
CA THR A 187 -2.91 -5.29 22.17
C THR A 187 -1.80 -4.81 21.23
N GLY A 188 -1.91 -5.06 19.92
CA GLY A 188 -0.84 -4.80 18.95
C GLY A 188 0.29 -5.82 18.96
N GLU A 189 0.22 -6.86 19.79
CA GLU A 189 1.25 -7.90 19.85
C GLU A 189 1.20 -8.83 18.63
N LEU A 190 2.39 -9.24 18.14
CA LEU A 190 2.51 -10.16 17.02
C LEU A 190 1.93 -11.54 17.37
N VAL A 191 1.02 -12.02 16.54
CA VAL A 191 0.50 -13.40 16.58
C VAL A 191 1.30 -14.29 15.64
N VAL A 192 1.69 -13.77 14.48
CA VAL A 192 2.66 -14.41 13.58
C VAL A 192 4.01 -13.73 13.82
N PRO A 193 5.09 -14.48 14.06
CA PRO A 193 6.41 -13.90 14.29
C PRO A 193 6.86 -13.00 13.13
N ALA A 194 7.50 -11.90 13.49
CA ALA A 194 8.26 -11.07 12.57
C ALA A 194 9.66 -10.85 13.15
N THR A 195 10.68 -11.03 12.31
CA THR A 195 12.08 -10.97 12.72
C THR A 195 12.77 -9.79 12.08
N GLU A 196 13.49 -9.01 12.88
CA GLU A 196 14.40 -7.98 12.41
C GLU A 196 15.56 -8.62 11.66
N ARG A 197 15.77 -8.22 10.40
CA ARG A 197 16.87 -8.73 9.57
C ARG A 197 17.68 -7.57 8.99
N PRO A 198 19.02 -7.71 8.92
CA PRO A 198 19.88 -6.73 8.27
C PRO A 198 19.46 -6.45 6.82
N VAL A 199 19.52 -5.19 6.41
CA VAL A 199 19.17 -4.73 5.07
C VAL A 199 20.34 -3.99 4.42
N PRO A 200 20.36 -3.84 3.07
CA PRO A 200 21.41 -3.11 2.37
C PRO A 200 21.60 -1.70 2.93
N GLN A 201 22.86 -1.29 3.04
CA GLN A 201 23.27 0.00 3.59
C GLN A 201 23.87 0.89 2.49
N GLY A 202 24.27 2.12 2.84
CA GLY A 202 24.82 3.12 1.92
C GLY A 202 23.74 4.05 1.39
N PRO A 203 23.15 4.88 2.26
CA PRO A 203 22.14 5.88 1.88
C PRO A 203 22.71 6.94 0.96
N ALA A 204 21.85 7.70 0.31
CA ALA A 204 22.23 8.92 -0.39
C ALA A 204 22.84 9.95 0.57
N LYS A 205 23.59 10.90 0.03
CA LYS A 205 24.25 11.94 0.85
C LYS A 205 23.20 12.73 1.67
N GLY A 206 23.47 12.84 2.95
CA GLY A 206 22.63 13.58 3.91
C GLY A 206 21.51 12.75 4.51
N ASP A 207 21.30 11.54 4.04
CA ASP A 207 20.31 10.61 4.57
C ASP A 207 20.93 9.53 5.47
N HIS A 208 20.10 8.71 6.11
CA HIS A 208 20.50 7.57 6.94
C HIS A 208 19.61 6.35 6.61
N LEU A 209 19.88 5.22 7.24
CA LEU A 209 19.08 4.00 7.07
C LEU A 209 18.91 3.30 8.42
N SER A 210 17.76 2.65 8.60
CA SER A 210 17.66 1.63 9.64
C SER A 210 18.60 0.47 9.32
N PRO A 211 19.34 -0.07 10.29
CA PRO A 211 20.22 -1.22 10.08
C PRO A 211 19.45 -2.50 9.78
N THR A 212 18.21 -2.59 10.23
CA THR A 212 17.32 -3.75 10.06
C THR A 212 15.93 -3.33 9.63
N GLN A 213 15.17 -4.30 9.14
CA GLN A 213 13.74 -4.16 8.86
C GLN A 213 12.99 -5.39 9.35
N PRO A 214 11.70 -5.28 9.72
CA PRO A 214 10.90 -6.41 10.17
C PRO A 214 10.42 -7.26 8.98
N PHE A 215 10.60 -8.57 9.06
CA PHE A 215 10.15 -9.55 8.08
C PHE A 215 9.19 -10.54 8.74
N SER A 216 7.92 -10.54 8.32
CA SER A 216 6.92 -11.48 8.81
C SER A 216 7.16 -12.89 8.25
N ASP A 217 6.87 -13.91 9.07
CA ASP A 217 6.88 -15.30 8.63
C ASP A 217 5.71 -15.61 7.65
N LEU A 218 4.65 -14.79 7.65
CA LEU A 218 3.60 -14.82 6.62
C LEU A 218 3.95 -13.78 5.55
N THR A 219 4.55 -14.22 4.47
CA THR A 219 5.02 -13.33 3.40
C THR A 219 4.81 -13.91 2.01
N PHE A 220 4.53 -13.03 1.05
CA PHE A 220 4.53 -13.33 -0.38
C PHE A 220 5.78 -12.82 -1.09
N ARG A 221 6.60 -12.06 -0.37
CA ARG A 221 7.86 -11.53 -0.89
C ARG A 221 8.78 -12.70 -1.28
N PRO A 222 9.37 -12.64 -2.49
CA PRO A 222 10.40 -13.60 -2.86
C PRO A 222 11.62 -13.53 -1.92
N GLU A 223 12.08 -14.67 -1.43
CA GLU A 223 13.28 -14.72 -0.58
C GLU A 223 14.56 -14.55 -1.39
N ALA A 224 14.58 -15.10 -2.60
CA ALA A 224 15.74 -15.00 -3.49
C ALA A 224 15.84 -13.62 -4.13
N LYS A 225 17.04 -13.06 -4.16
CA LYS A 225 17.33 -11.83 -4.90
C LYS A 225 17.16 -12.05 -6.40
N LEU A 226 16.68 -11.04 -7.09
CA LEU A 226 16.69 -11.04 -8.57
C LEU A 226 18.13 -11.08 -9.08
N THR A 227 18.30 -11.72 -10.21
CA THR A 227 19.58 -11.76 -10.96
C THR A 227 19.28 -11.52 -12.43
N GLY A 228 20.30 -11.31 -13.25
CA GLY A 228 20.12 -11.20 -14.69
C GLY A 228 19.47 -12.43 -15.36
N LYS A 229 19.36 -13.57 -14.64
CA LYS A 229 18.67 -14.77 -15.15
C LYS A 229 17.15 -14.62 -15.20
N GLN A 230 16.56 -13.88 -14.24
CA GLN A 230 15.13 -13.61 -14.22
C GLN A 230 14.71 -12.45 -15.13
N MET A 231 15.66 -11.77 -15.76
CA MET A 231 15.32 -10.69 -16.70
C MET A 231 14.67 -11.26 -17.94
N TRP A 232 13.55 -10.68 -18.35
CA TRP A 232 12.66 -11.18 -19.37
C TRP A 232 12.27 -10.06 -20.36
N GLY A 233 11.80 -10.45 -21.55
CA GLY A 233 11.32 -9.54 -22.58
C GLY A 233 10.53 -10.30 -23.64
N GLY A 234 9.78 -9.56 -24.47
CA GLY A 234 8.93 -10.13 -25.53
C GLY A 234 9.72 -10.80 -26.66
N THR A 235 11.01 -10.47 -26.82
CA THR A 235 11.94 -11.07 -27.77
C THR A 235 13.30 -11.26 -27.10
N MET A 236 14.21 -12.02 -27.75
CA MET A 236 15.59 -12.18 -27.25
C MET A 236 16.35 -10.85 -27.17
N PHE A 237 16.08 -9.91 -28.06
CA PHE A 237 16.70 -8.58 -28.07
C PHE A 237 16.14 -7.74 -26.92
N ASP A 238 14.84 -7.77 -26.72
CA ASP A 238 14.15 -7.10 -25.63
C ASP A 238 14.64 -7.60 -24.27
N GLN A 239 14.76 -8.94 -24.11
CA GLN A 239 15.35 -9.56 -22.93
C GLN A 239 16.81 -9.12 -22.72
N MET A 240 17.62 -9.04 -23.77
CA MET A 240 19.00 -8.56 -23.68
C MET A 240 19.06 -7.13 -23.15
N VAL A 241 18.19 -6.25 -23.64
CA VAL A 241 18.08 -4.87 -23.13
C VAL A 241 17.72 -4.86 -21.65
N CYS A 242 16.73 -5.64 -21.22
CA CYS A 242 16.36 -5.77 -19.81
C CYS A 242 17.56 -6.23 -18.94
N ARG A 243 18.36 -7.17 -19.39
CA ARG A 243 19.59 -7.60 -18.68
C ARG A 243 20.62 -6.48 -18.57
N ILE A 244 20.83 -5.73 -19.65
CA ILE A 244 21.74 -4.57 -19.64
C ILE A 244 21.25 -3.51 -18.68
N MET A 245 19.95 -3.17 -18.70
CA MET A 245 19.33 -2.21 -17.80
C MET A 245 19.49 -2.65 -16.34
N PHE A 246 19.18 -3.91 -16.02
CA PHE A 246 19.34 -4.48 -14.68
C PHE A 246 20.78 -4.31 -14.15
N HIS A 247 21.79 -4.61 -14.94
CA HIS A 247 23.20 -4.49 -14.52
C HIS A 247 23.72 -3.06 -14.42
N ARG A 248 22.97 -2.07 -14.89
CA ARG A 248 23.28 -0.64 -14.71
C ARG A 248 22.71 -0.06 -13.44
N LEU A 249 21.73 -0.71 -12.84
CA LEU A 249 21.06 -0.28 -11.62
C LEU A 249 21.77 -0.85 -10.39
N ARG A 250 21.67 -0.14 -9.29
CA ARG A 250 22.03 -0.66 -7.98
C ARG A 250 20.95 -1.62 -7.50
N TYR A 251 21.32 -2.85 -7.15
CA TYR A 251 20.39 -3.83 -6.55
C TYR A 251 21.12 -4.82 -5.67
N GLU A 252 20.78 -4.82 -4.39
CA GLU A 252 21.37 -5.67 -3.35
C GLU A 252 20.30 -6.55 -2.66
N GLY A 253 19.05 -6.48 -3.11
CA GLY A 253 17.86 -7.16 -2.56
C GLY A 253 16.79 -6.17 -2.09
N THR A 254 15.81 -6.67 -1.35
CA THR A 254 14.75 -5.84 -0.76
C THR A 254 15.37 -4.76 0.12
N PHE A 255 14.82 -3.55 0.08
CA PHE A 255 15.32 -2.37 0.78
C PHE A 255 16.71 -1.88 0.33
N THR A 256 17.10 -2.13 -0.93
CA THR A 256 18.25 -1.42 -1.52
C THR A 256 17.94 0.07 -1.55
N PRO A 257 18.76 0.95 -0.93
CA PRO A 257 18.40 2.36 -0.81
C PRO A 257 18.42 3.08 -2.17
N PRO A 258 17.57 4.11 -2.34
CA PRO A 258 17.60 4.98 -3.51
C PRO A 258 18.98 5.61 -3.76
N SER A 259 19.34 5.79 -5.01
CA SER A 259 20.67 6.29 -5.39
C SER A 259 20.65 7.14 -6.66
N GLU A 260 21.69 7.97 -6.86
CA GLU A 260 21.89 8.74 -8.08
C GLU A 260 22.21 7.85 -9.30
N GLN A 261 22.77 6.65 -9.08
CA GLN A 261 22.97 5.67 -10.14
C GLN A 261 21.62 5.16 -10.69
N GLY A 262 20.57 5.19 -9.88
CA GLY A 262 19.31 4.49 -10.07
C GLY A 262 19.32 3.14 -9.37
N THR A 263 18.27 2.89 -8.60
CA THR A 263 18.07 1.68 -7.79
C THR A 263 16.91 0.88 -8.33
N LEU A 264 17.10 -0.43 -8.52
CA LEU A 264 15.99 -1.33 -8.75
C LEU A 264 15.31 -1.60 -7.41
N VAL A 265 14.05 -1.21 -7.28
CA VAL A 265 13.19 -1.47 -6.11
C VAL A 265 12.35 -2.71 -6.40
N PHE A 266 12.51 -3.75 -5.58
CA PHE A 266 11.73 -4.98 -5.73
C PHE A 266 11.42 -5.61 -4.36
N PRO A 267 10.14 -5.77 -4.03
CA PRO A 267 8.94 -5.30 -4.78
C PRO A 267 8.98 -3.80 -5.06
N GLY A 268 8.31 -3.35 -6.13
CA GLY A 268 8.31 -1.94 -6.52
C GLY A 268 7.44 -1.05 -5.62
N ASN A 269 7.42 0.25 -5.88
CA ASN A 269 6.66 1.25 -5.11
C ASN A 269 5.14 0.98 -5.08
N LEU A 270 4.56 0.46 -6.17
CA LEU A 270 3.16 -0.02 -6.15
C LEU A 270 2.95 -1.19 -5.18
N GLY A 271 4.04 -1.84 -4.75
CA GLY A 271 3.97 -2.92 -3.77
C GLY A 271 3.49 -4.27 -4.31
N MET A 272 3.52 -5.26 -3.44
CA MET A 272 2.90 -6.57 -3.67
C MET A 272 1.42 -6.56 -3.32
N PHE A 273 1.00 -5.75 -2.36
CA PHE A 273 -0.40 -5.45 -2.07
C PHE A 273 -0.65 -3.98 -2.34
N GLU A 274 -1.86 -3.68 -2.76
CA GLU A 274 -2.38 -2.37 -3.05
C GLU A 274 -3.74 -2.16 -2.34
N TRP A 275 -4.40 -1.01 -2.57
CA TRP A 275 -5.62 -0.60 -1.86
C TRP A 275 -6.75 -1.64 -1.85
N GLY A 276 -6.70 -2.64 -2.71
CA GLY A 276 -7.62 -3.77 -2.66
C GLY A 276 -7.46 -4.66 -1.42
N GLY A 277 -6.24 -4.88 -0.92
CA GLY A 277 -5.97 -5.67 0.27
C GLY A 277 -6.22 -7.17 0.12
N ILE A 278 -6.78 -7.79 1.16
CA ILE A 278 -7.11 -9.22 1.21
C ILE A 278 -8.57 -9.42 1.65
N SER A 279 -9.18 -10.53 1.26
CA SER A 279 -10.53 -10.90 1.68
C SER A 279 -10.51 -12.05 2.68
N VAL A 280 -11.10 -11.84 3.87
CA VAL A 280 -11.10 -12.83 4.96
C VAL A 280 -12.48 -13.49 5.08
N ASN A 281 -12.51 -14.84 5.07
CA ASN A 281 -13.67 -15.64 5.43
C ASN A 281 -13.48 -16.25 6.82
N GLY A 282 -13.99 -15.59 7.85
CA GLY A 282 -13.84 -16.01 9.24
C GLY A 282 -14.58 -17.31 9.56
N ASN A 283 -15.67 -17.65 8.85
CA ASN A 283 -16.43 -18.88 9.09
C ASN A 283 -15.63 -20.11 8.68
N ASP A 284 -14.97 -20.08 7.54
CA ASP A 284 -14.18 -21.17 7.01
C ASP A 284 -12.70 -21.08 7.38
N GLN A 285 -12.31 -20.03 8.10
CA GLN A 285 -10.93 -19.76 8.52
C GLN A 285 -9.92 -19.69 7.34
N PHE A 286 -10.31 -18.99 6.26
CA PHE A 286 -9.47 -18.72 5.10
C PHE A 286 -9.42 -17.22 4.77
N ALA A 287 -8.29 -16.80 4.21
CA ALA A 287 -8.19 -15.52 3.50
C ALA A 287 -7.75 -15.72 2.06
N ILE A 288 -8.24 -14.89 1.16
CA ILE A 288 -7.78 -14.80 -0.23
C ILE A 288 -6.96 -13.54 -0.40
N ALA A 289 -5.74 -13.71 -0.89
CA ALA A 289 -4.79 -12.66 -1.20
C ALA A 289 -4.49 -12.64 -2.71
N ASN A 290 -4.28 -11.45 -3.28
CA ASN A 290 -3.92 -11.28 -4.69
C ASN A 290 -2.64 -10.44 -4.86
N PRO A 291 -1.50 -10.90 -4.35
CA PRO A 291 -0.26 -10.17 -4.46
C PRO A 291 0.22 -10.07 -5.91
N MET A 292 0.91 -8.96 -6.22
CA MET A 292 1.58 -8.72 -7.50
C MET A 292 3.09 -8.55 -7.33
N GLN A 293 3.84 -8.65 -8.42
CA GLN A 293 5.29 -8.50 -8.45
C GLN A 293 5.65 -7.64 -9.66
N LEU A 294 5.92 -6.37 -9.45
CA LEU A 294 6.35 -5.46 -10.49
C LEU A 294 7.55 -4.66 -9.97
N PRO A 295 8.75 -4.84 -10.53
CA PRO A 295 9.90 -4.03 -10.12
C PRO A 295 9.79 -2.62 -10.67
N PHE A 296 10.31 -1.65 -9.88
CA PHE A 296 10.40 -0.23 -10.22
C PHE A 296 11.85 0.23 -10.22
N VAL A 297 12.08 1.37 -10.81
CA VAL A 297 13.35 2.10 -10.74
C VAL A 297 13.10 3.41 -9.99
N SER A 298 13.91 3.64 -8.97
CA SER A 298 13.96 4.89 -8.22
C SER A 298 15.35 5.51 -8.40
N LYS A 299 15.41 6.70 -9.01
CA LYS A 299 16.67 7.39 -9.28
C LYS A 299 16.66 8.78 -8.69
N LEU A 300 17.56 9.04 -7.76
CA LEU A 300 17.72 10.36 -7.18
C LEU A 300 18.38 11.32 -8.17
N ILE A 301 17.79 12.49 -8.32
CA ILE A 301 18.24 13.57 -9.20
C ILE A 301 18.71 14.73 -8.33
N PRO A 302 20.03 15.00 -8.24
CA PRO A 302 20.55 16.13 -7.48
C PRO A 302 19.97 17.46 -7.96
N ARG A 303 19.99 18.48 -7.11
CA ARG A 303 19.62 19.85 -7.49
C ARG A 303 20.51 20.38 -8.61
N GLY A 304 19.90 21.12 -9.53
CA GLY A 304 20.57 21.66 -10.71
C GLY A 304 19.57 22.16 -11.74
N PRO A 305 20.02 22.45 -12.99
CA PRO A 305 19.16 23.07 -14.01
C PRO A 305 17.89 22.26 -14.35
N ASN A 306 17.95 20.93 -14.26
CA ASN A 306 16.85 20.04 -14.57
C ASN A 306 16.00 19.67 -13.32
N ASN A 307 16.44 20.07 -12.14
CA ASN A 307 15.75 19.86 -10.88
C ASN A 307 15.98 21.07 -9.96
N PRO A 308 15.27 22.21 -10.16
CA PRO A 308 15.47 23.45 -9.39
C PRO A 308 15.11 23.25 -7.92
N GLU A 309 15.64 24.14 -7.06
CA GLU A 309 15.38 24.11 -5.60
C GLU A 309 13.95 24.51 -5.25
N GLU A 310 13.34 25.37 -6.06
CA GLU A 310 11.99 25.88 -5.85
C GLU A 310 11.14 25.75 -7.11
N PRO A 311 9.82 25.60 -6.96
CA PRO A 311 8.92 25.59 -8.10
C PRO A 311 8.97 26.91 -8.87
N GLY A 312 8.93 26.84 -10.20
CA GLY A 312 8.80 28.02 -11.05
C GLY A 312 7.45 28.75 -10.85
N GLU A 313 7.36 30.00 -11.29
CA GLU A 313 6.10 30.76 -11.28
C GLU A 313 5.01 30.00 -12.03
N GLY A 314 3.86 29.81 -11.39
CA GLY A 314 2.70 29.12 -11.96
C GLY A 314 2.82 27.59 -11.98
N ALA A 315 3.81 27.00 -11.32
CA ALA A 315 3.87 25.54 -11.14
C ALA A 315 2.62 25.07 -10.38
N ALA A 316 1.89 24.12 -10.97
CA ALA A 316 0.82 23.42 -10.27
C ALA A 316 1.41 22.60 -9.11
N GLY A 317 0.62 22.36 -8.06
CA GLY A 317 0.97 21.43 -7.00
C GLY A 317 1.26 20.03 -7.55
N GLY A 318 1.89 19.17 -6.78
CA GLY A 318 2.21 17.79 -7.15
C GLY A 318 0.96 16.99 -7.51
N SER A 319 1.10 15.98 -8.36
CA SER A 319 -0.02 15.16 -8.84
C SER A 319 -0.07 13.77 -8.22
N GLY A 320 0.75 13.45 -7.22
CA GLY A 320 0.78 12.08 -6.63
C GLY A 320 1.06 10.99 -7.66
N SER A 321 1.85 11.28 -8.71
CA SER A 321 2.12 10.33 -9.79
C SER A 321 3.17 9.31 -9.39
N GLU A 322 2.91 8.02 -9.61
CA GLU A 322 3.86 6.93 -9.42
C GLU A 322 4.92 6.84 -10.53
N ALA A 323 4.99 7.79 -11.44
CA ALA A 323 5.93 7.79 -12.56
C ALA A 323 6.41 9.19 -12.94
N GLY A 324 7.64 9.25 -13.44
CA GLY A 324 8.27 10.49 -13.90
C GLY A 324 9.10 11.20 -12.84
N LEU A 325 9.51 12.44 -13.15
CA LEU A 325 10.28 13.28 -12.22
C LEU A 325 9.36 13.94 -11.20
N GLN A 326 9.64 13.65 -9.92
CA GLN A 326 9.03 14.30 -8.75
C GLN A 326 10.11 15.15 -8.07
N HIS A 327 9.80 16.43 -7.88
CA HIS A 327 10.85 17.39 -7.54
C HIS A 327 11.31 17.33 -6.09
N MET A 328 10.49 16.91 -5.15
CA MET A 328 10.79 16.88 -3.70
C MET A 328 11.39 18.22 -3.22
N TYR A 329 10.75 19.34 -3.55
CA TYR A 329 11.26 20.68 -3.17
C TYR A 329 11.52 20.78 -1.68
N GLY A 330 12.63 21.43 -1.31
CA GLY A 330 13.06 21.59 0.08
C GLY A 330 14.04 20.52 0.57
N VAL A 331 14.30 19.44 -0.21
CA VAL A 331 15.34 18.46 0.10
C VAL A 331 16.41 18.44 -1.01
N PRO A 332 17.60 17.84 -0.81
CA PRO A 332 18.72 17.94 -1.76
C PRO A 332 18.51 17.23 -3.11
N TYR A 333 17.45 16.46 -3.25
CA TYR A 333 17.18 15.64 -4.44
C TYR A 333 15.74 15.83 -4.93
N GLY A 334 15.50 15.53 -6.19
CA GLY A 334 14.24 15.02 -6.71
C GLY A 334 14.36 13.53 -6.95
N VAL A 335 13.30 12.88 -7.38
CA VAL A 335 13.31 11.46 -7.74
C VAL A 335 12.66 11.25 -9.11
N GLU A 336 13.26 10.41 -9.94
CA GLU A 336 12.65 9.87 -11.14
C GLU A 336 12.18 8.45 -10.85
N LEU A 337 10.86 8.24 -10.88
CA LEU A 337 10.23 6.93 -10.68
C LEU A 337 9.74 6.36 -11.99
N SER A 338 9.89 5.07 -12.19
CA SER A 338 9.33 4.35 -13.33
C SER A 338 9.19 2.87 -13.05
N ALA A 339 8.16 2.23 -13.63
CA ALA A 339 8.13 0.77 -13.68
C ALA A 339 9.33 0.26 -14.49
N PHE A 340 9.94 -0.85 -14.06
CA PHE A 340 11.07 -1.46 -14.75
C PHE A 340 10.59 -2.26 -15.97
N LEU A 341 10.38 -1.54 -17.07
CA LEU A 341 9.82 -2.06 -18.31
C LEU A 341 10.87 -2.15 -19.42
N SER A 342 10.66 -3.09 -20.33
CA SER A 342 11.41 -3.25 -21.56
C SER A 342 11.05 -2.16 -22.59
N PRO A 343 11.83 -1.99 -23.66
CA PRO A 343 11.46 -1.12 -24.78
C PRO A 343 10.10 -1.42 -25.41
N LEU A 344 9.60 -2.66 -25.28
CA LEU A 344 8.26 -3.05 -25.74
C LEU A 344 7.17 -2.81 -24.69
N GLY A 345 7.47 -2.18 -23.55
CA GLY A 345 6.51 -1.89 -22.49
C GLY A 345 6.12 -3.10 -21.63
N LEU A 346 6.88 -4.19 -21.68
CA LEU A 346 6.65 -5.38 -20.87
C LEU A 346 7.53 -5.34 -19.61
N PRO A 347 7.09 -5.90 -18.47
CA PRO A 347 7.96 -5.99 -17.30
C PRO A 347 9.26 -6.71 -17.60
N CYS A 348 10.40 -6.11 -17.24
CA CYS A 348 11.73 -6.69 -17.43
C CYS A 348 12.01 -7.91 -16.53
N MET A 349 11.02 -8.44 -15.90
CA MET A 349 11.07 -9.63 -15.04
C MET A 349 10.18 -10.73 -15.63
N GLU A 350 10.62 -11.98 -15.53
CA GLU A 350 9.81 -13.13 -15.96
C GLU A 350 8.45 -13.18 -15.20
N PRO A 351 7.34 -13.54 -15.87
CA PRO A 351 6.08 -13.73 -15.19
C PRO A 351 6.14 -14.96 -14.22
N SER A 352 5.37 -15.01 -13.12
CA SER A 352 4.07 -14.35 -12.92
C SER A 352 4.20 -12.97 -12.28
N TRP A 353 3.51 -11.98 -12.81
CA TRP A 353 3.47 -10.62 -12.23
C TRP A 353 2.31 -10.45 -11.23
N GLY A 354 1.32 -11.35 -11.24
CA GLY A 354 0.23 -11.39 -10.29
C GLY A 354 -0.35 -12.78 -10.12
N PHE A 355 -0.88 -13.07 -8.94
CA PHE A 355 -1.49 -14.34 -8.61
C PHE A 355 -2.53 -14.18 -7.50
N VAL A 356 -3.40 -15.18 -7.36
CA VAL A 356 -4.28 -15.34 -6.19
C VAL A 356 -3.79 -16.49 -5.34
N SER A 357 -4.01 -16.38 -4.05
CA SER A 357 -3.56 -17.36 -3.06
C SER A 357 -4.57 -17.49 -1.94
N ALA A 358 -4.70 -18.67 -1.35
CA ALA A 358 -5.40 -18.83 -0.09
C ALA A 358 -4.42 -18.96 1.07
N ILE A 359 -4.81 -18.37 2.20
CA ILE A 359 -4.14 -18.46 3.48
C ILE A 359 -5.09 -19.22 4.44
N ASP A 360 -4.60 -20.25 5.08
CA ASP A 360 -5.29 -20.91 6.20
C ASP A 360 -5.05 -20.09 7.46
N LEU A 361 -6.10 -19.54 8.05
CA LEU A 361 -6.00 -18.65 9.22
C LEU A 361 -5.66 -19.38 10.52
N LYS A 362 -5.91 -20.71 10.60
CA LYS A 362 -5.55 -21.50 11.78
C LYS A 362 -4.04 -21.71 11.89
N THR A 363 -3.39 -21.83 10.74
CA THR A 363 -1.95 -22.07 10.64
C THR A 363 -1.15 -20.87 10.20
N ASN A 364 -1.82 -19.83 9.69
CA ASN A 364 -1.23 -18.67 9.04
C ASN A 364 -0.25 -19.05 7.91
N LYS A 365 -0.62 -20.04 7.10
CA LYS A 365 0.18 -20.54 5.97
C LYS A 365 -0.55 -20.41 4.65
N ILE A 366 0.23 -20.14 3.59
CA ILE A 366 -0.25 -20.16 2.22
C ILE A 366 -0.51 -21.64 1.83
N VAL A 367 -1.76 -21.95 1.47
CA VAL A 367 -2.17 -23.33 1.13
C VAL A 367 -2.20 -23.62 -0.36
N TRP A 368 -2.46 -22.61 -1.19
CA TRP A 368 -2.33 -22.69 -2.64
C TRP A 368 -2.06 -21.31 -3.25
N LYS A 369 -1.47 -21.31 -4.46
CA LYS A 369 -1.14 -20.13 -5.24
C LYS A 369 -1.40 -20.39 -6.72
N LYS A 370 -2.09 -19.47 -7.42
CA LYS A 370 -2.43 -19.60 -8.85
C LYS A 370 -2.24 -18.29 -9.60
N ARG A 371 -1.70 -18.40 -10.80
CA ARG A 371 -1.63 -17.27 -11.76
C ARG A 371 -3.02 -16.86 -12.19
N ILE A 372 -3.27 -15.57 -12.32
CA ILE A 372 -4.54 -15.00 -12.76
C ILE A 372 -4.29 -13.82 -13.71
N GLY A 373 -5.15 -13.70 -14.73
CA GLY A 373 -5.02 -12.67 -15.74
C GLY A 373 -4.18 -13.09 -16.94
N THR A 374 -4.63 -12.65 -18.11
CA THR A 374 -4.04 -12.98 -19.41
C THR A 374 -3.53 -11.73 -20.12
N ILE A 375 -2.69 -11.90 -21.13
CA ILE A 375 -2.20 -10.81 -21.99
C ILE A 375 -3.20 -10.39 -23.08
N ARG A 376 -4.40 -10.93 -23.11
CA ARG A 376 -5.37 -10.73 -24.21
C ARG A 376 -5.55 -9.29 -24.62
N ASP A 377 -5.69 -8.39 -23.67
CA ASP A 377 -5.99 -6.97 -23.89
C ASP A 377 -4.74 -6.07 -23.81
N SER A 378 -3.53 -6.65 -23.76
CA SER A 378 -2.25 -5.92 -23.70
C SER A 378 -1.70 -5.53 -25.08
N GLY A 379 -2.30 -5.97 -26.17
CA GLY A 379 -1.85 -5.74 -27.54
C GLY A 379 -2.48 -4.51 -28.23
N GLY A 380 -3.06 -3.57 -27.46
CA GLY A 380 -3.78 -2.44 -28.02
C GLY A 380 -5.07 -2.87 -28.74
N PRO A 381 -5.36 -2.39 -29.97
CA PRO A 381 -6.60 -2.71 -30.67
C PRO A 381 -6.69 -4.16 -31.16
N ILE A 382 -5.59 -4.90 -31.17
CA ILE A 382 -5.55 -6.31 -31.63
C ILE A 382 -5.47 -7.22 -30.39
N PRO A 383 -6.50 -8.07 -30.13
CA PRO A 383 -6.44 -9.01 -29.04
C PRO A 383 -5.30 -10.02 -29.23
N LEU A 384 -4.52 -10.22 -28.19
CA LEU A 384 -3.50 -11.28 -28.15
C LEU A 384 -4.12 -12.63 -27.74
N PRO A 385 -3.46 -13.76 -27.99
CA PRO A 385 -3.88 -15.05 -27.42
C PRO A 385 -4.01 -14.97 -25.91
N PRO A 386 -5.05 -15.55 -25.28
CA PRO A 386 -5.34 -15.42 -23.87
C PRO A 386 -4.41 -16.31 -23.00
N MET A 387 -3.10 -16.08 -23.10
CA MET A 387 -2.13 -16.79 -22.28
C MET A 387 -2.16 -16.24 -20.84
N THR A 388 -2.35 -17.12 -19.88
CA THR A 388 -2.34 -16.77 -18.45
C THR A 388 -0.91 -16.56 -17.98
N VAL A 389 -0.51 -15.31 -17.85
CA VAL A 389 0.84 -14.93 -17.38
C VAL A 389 0.84 -14.50 -15.91
N GLY A 390 -0.34 -14.12 -15.37
CA GLY A 390 -0.48 -13.43 -14.11
C GLY A 390 -0.21 -11.94 -14.29
N THR A 391 -1.27 -11.14 -14.40
CA THR A 391 -1.16 -9.68 -14.59
C THR A 391 -1.09 -8.95 -13.26
N PRO A 392 -0.48 -7.75 -13.20
CA PRO A 392 -0.62 -6.89 -12.03
C PRO A 392 -2.08 -6.62 -11.70
N MET A 393 -2.39 -6.39 -10.43
CA MET A 393 -3.75 -6.23 -9.91
C MET A 393 -3.74 -5.23 -8.75
N LEU A 394 -4.62 -4.23 -8.80
CA LEU A 394 -4.76 -3.23 -7.73
C LEU A 394 -5.98 -3.52 -6.83
N GLY A 395 -7.11 -3.92 -7.40
CA GLY A 395 -8.32 -4.26 -6.66
C GLY A 395 -8.24 -5.59 -5.92
N ALA A 396 -9.19 -5.84 -5.04
CA ALA A 396 -9.25 -7.03 -4.20
C ALA A 396 -10.24 -8.10 -4.66
N PRO A 397 -10.10 -9.33 -4.15
CA PRO A 397 -11.17 -10.31 -4.14
C PRO A 397 -12.23 -9.97 -3.08
N ILE A 398 -13.46 -10.47 -3.29
CA ILE A 398 -14.48 -10.60 -2.25
C ILE A 398 -14.83 -12.07 -2.05
N THR A 399 -14.85 -12.55 -0.82
CA THR A 399 -15.27 -13.91 -0.46
C THR A 399 -16.74 -13.94 -0.02
N THR A 400 -17.42 -15.04 -0.31
CA THR A 400 -18.80 -15.27 0.09
C THR A 400 -18.93 -16.49 0.99
N ALA A 401 -20.05 -16.60 1.73
CA ALA A 401 -20.33 -17.75 2.60
C ALA A 401 -20.43 -19.09 1.83
N GLY A 402 -20.63 -19.06 0.51
CA GLY A 402 -20.67 -20.24 -0.35
C GLY A 402 -19.31 -20.81 -0.75
N ASN A 403 -18.21 -20.43 -0.12
CA ASN A 403 -16.84 -20.83 -0.48
C ASN A 403 -16.43 -20.42 -1.90
N VAL A 404 -16.95 -19.30 -2.38
CA VAL A 404 -16.60 -18.69 -3.66
C VAL A 404 -15.99 -17.32 -3.40
N PHE A 405 -14.96 -16.98 -4.16
CA PHE A 405 -14.50 -15.60 -4.22
C PHE A 405 -14.58 -15.05 -5.64
N PHE A 406 -14.86 -13.75 -5.73
CA PHE A 406 -14.92 -13.02 -6.98
C PHE A 406 -13.76 -12.02 -7.04
N ILE A 407 -13.18 -11.84 -8.24
CA ILE A 407 -12.11 -10.87 -8.49
C ILE A 407 -12.18 -10.37 -9.92
N GLY A 408 -12.08 -9.03 -10.10
CA GLY A 408 -12.10 -8.34 -11.39
C GLY A 408 -10.79 -7.66 -11.78
N ALA A 409 -9.83 -7.60 -10.87
CA ALA A 409 -8.67 -6.70 -10.91
C ALA A 409 -7.62 -7.00 -12.01
N THR A 410 -7.81 -8.00 -12.85
CA THR A 410 -6.88 -8.37 -13.92
C THR A 410 -6.95 -7.43 -15.12
N LEU A 411 -5.82 -7.24 -15.81
CA LEU A 411 -5.73 -6.34 -16.98
C LEU A 411 -6.46 -6.85 -18.24
N ASP A 412 -7.02 -8.05 -18.21
CA ASP A 412 -7.73 -8.67 -19.33
C ASP A 412 -9.24 -8.47 -19.28
N ASN A 413 -9.72 -7.51 -18.51
CA ASN A 413 -11.12 -7.09 -18.42
C ASN A 413 -12.10 -8.23 -18.10
N TYR A 414 -11.71 -9.21 -17.28
CA TYR A 414 -12.60 -10.27 -16.81
C TYR A 414 -12.88 -10.15 -15.32
N ILE A 415 -14.15 -10.35 -14.93
CA ILE A 415 -14.50 -10.76 -13.58
C ILE A 415 -14.60 -12.28 -13.52
N ARG A 416 -14.05 -12.85 -12.47
CA ARG A 416 -13.95 -14.31 -12.30
C ARG A 416 -14.43 -14.73 -10.92
N ALA A 417 -15.06 -15.92 -10.87
CA ALA A 417 -15.42 -16.62 -9.65
C ALA A 417 -14.56 -17.87 -9.49
N TYR A 418 -14.01 -18.07 -8.32
CA TYR A 418 -13.15 -19.21 -7.98
C TYR A 418 -13.60 -19.87 -6.70
N SER A 419 -13.32 -21.17 -6.57
CA SER A 419 -13.42 -21.90 -5.31
C SER A 419 -12.34 -21.42 -4.33
N VAL A 420 -12.73 -21.08 -3.10
CA VAL A 420 -11.79 -20.71 -2.02
C VAL A 420 -10.89 -21.89 -1.66
N ARG A 421 -11.38 -23.13 -1.71
CA ARG A 421 -10.67 -24.34 -1.24
C ARG A 421 -9.46 -24.71 -2.08
N ASP A 422 -9.57 -24.61 -3.41
CA ASP A 422 -8.57 -25.12 -4.35
C ASP A 422 -8.23 -24.12 -5.47
N GLY A 423 -8.84 -22.93 -5.47
CA GLY A 423 -8.66 -21.92 -6.50
C GLY A 423 -9.11 -22.37 -7.90
N LYS A 424 -10.04 -23.34 -8.02
CA LYS A 424 -10.61 -23.75 -9.31
C LYS A 424 -11.50 -22.65 -9.87
N LEU A 425 -11.29 -22.27 -11.14
CA LEU A 425 -12.18 -21.36 -11.85
C LEU A 425 -13.57 -22.01 -11.98
N LEU A 426 -14.58 -21.32 -11.48
CA LEU A 426 -15.98 -21.76 -11.51
C LEU A 426 -16.79 -21.04 -12.61
N TRP A 427 -16.50 -19.76 -12.80
CA TRP A 427 -17.20 -18.90 -13.74
C TRP A 427 -16.35 -17.68 -14.10
N GLN A 428 -16.58 -17.13 -15.28
CA GLN A 428 -16.03 -15.83 -15.68
C GLN A 428 -16.94 -15.11 -16.66
N ALA A 429 -16.89 -13.78 -16.63
CA ALA A 429 -17.57 -12.92 -17.59
C ALA A 429 -16.66 -11.76 -17.98
N ARG A 430 -16.87 -11.25 -19.20
CA ARG A 430 -16.14 -10.11 -19.69
C ARG A 430 -16.80 -8.82 -19.21
N LEU A 431 -15.97 -7.89 -18.75
CA LEU A 431 -16.36 -6.54 -18.41
C LEU A 431 -16.13 -5.60 -19.62
N PRO A 432 -16.82 -4.47 -19.69
CA PRO A 432 -16.60 -3.47 -20.74
C PRO A 432 -15.25 -2.75 -20.61
N ALA A 433 -14.72 -2.69 -19.40
CA ALA A 433 -13.41 -2.10 -19.05
C ALA A 433 -12.75 -2.88 -17.92
N GLY A 434 -11.53 -2.51 -17.52
CA GLY A 434 -10.81 -3.13 -16.40
C GLY A 434 -11.51 -2.91 -15.06
N GLY A 435 -11.82 -3.98 -14.33
CA GLY A 435 -12.49 -3.94 -13.02
C GLY A 435 -11.50 -3.83 -11.87
N GLN A 436 -10.80 -2.70 -11.73
CA GLN A 436 -9.81 -2.52 -10.66
C GLN A 436 -10.41 -2.21 -9.29
N ALA A 437 -11.72 -1.95 -9.20
CA ALA A 437 -12.41 -1.81 -7.93
C ALA A 437 -12.60 -3.18 -7.24
N THR A 438 -12.70 -3.16 -5.90
CA THR A 438 -13.12 -4.34 -5.15
C THR A 438 -14.60 -4.61 -5.41
N PRO A 439 -14.99 -5.82 -5.84
CA PRO A 439 -16.39 -6.16 -6.02
C PRO A 439 -17.17 -6.10 -4.71
N MET A 440 -18.48 -5.88 -4.79
CA MET A 440 -19.38 -5.99 -3.65
C MET A 440 -20.56 -6.91 -3.98
N THR A 441 -21.20 -7.49 -2.96
CA THR A 441 -22.45 -8.23 -3.10
C THR A 441 -23.54 -7.63 -2.23
N TYR A 442 -24.77 -7.69 -2.72
CA TYR A 442 -25.97 -7.34 -1.96
C TYR A 442 -27.12 -8.27 -2.34
N GLU A 443 -28.14 -8.32 -1.54
CA GLU A 443 -29.35 -9.12 -1.77
C GLU A 443 -30.60 -8.22 -1.84
N VAL A 444 -31.46 -8.52 -2.81
CA VAL A 444 -32.80 -7.93 -2.93
C VAL A 444 -33.79 -9.06 -3.26
N ASP A 445 -34.87 -9.17 -2.49
CA ASP A 445 -35.91 -10.15 -2.67
C ASP A 445 -35.41 -11.61 -2.81
N GLY A 446 -34.44 -11.98 -1.97
CA GLY A 446 -33.83 -13.33 -1.96
C GLY A 446 -32.89 -13.60 -3.16
N LYS A 447 -32.57 -12.60 -3.96
CA LYS A 447 -31.64 -12.70 -5.08
C LYS A 447 -30.35 -11.94 -4.79
N GLN A 448 -29.22 -12.66 -4.80
CA GLN A 448 -27.89 -12.06 -4.66
C GLN A 448 -27.43 -11.41 -5.95
N TYR A 449 -26.87 -10.22 -5.84
CA TYR A 449 -26.25 -9.47 -6.92
C TYR A 449 -24.75 -9.28 -6.64
N LEU A 450 -23.94 -9.36 -7.68
CA LEU A 450 -22.53 -9.01 -7.68
C LEU A 450 -22.36 -7.71 -8.45
N VAL A 451 -21.71 -6.74 -7.85
CA VAL A 451 -21.43 -5.43 -8.43
C VAL A 451 -19.94 -5.18 -8.51
N ILE A 452 -19.50 -4.61 -9.61
CA ILE A 452 -18.15 -4.08 -9.81
C ILE A 452 -18.27 -2.75 -10.54
N VAL A 453 -17.44 -1.78 -10.15
CA VAL A 453 -17.38 -0.43 -10.72
C VAL A 453 -16.22 -0.32 -11.70
#